data_e616df3675c3712d65f241dd75e4c404
#
_entry.id   e616df3675c3712d65f241dd75e4c404
#
_cell.length_a   1.000
_cell.length_b   1.000
_cell.length_c   1.000
_cell.angle_alpha   90.00
_cell.angle_beta   90.00
_cell.angle_gamma   90.00
#
_symmetry.space_group_name_H-M   'P 1'
#
loop_
_entity.id
_entity.type
_entity.pdbx_description
1 polymer ?
#
loop_
_entity_poly.entity_id
_entity_poly.type
_entity_poly.pdbx_seq_one_letter_code
_entity_poly.pdbx_strand_id
1 'polypeptide(L)'
;MAEKILVVDDDPDILDATTMILESQGYQVVTARDGIEGLAVLKAENPDLMILDLMMPKMDGFGVCKELQDPRWSKYKSTPILILTSVREEASRRRYELETGLELDVDDYIEKPMSPDTLISRVNTLINKKKS
;
A
#
# COMPACT_ATOMS: atom_id res chain seq x y z
N MET A 1 -6.37 21.12 0.60
CA MET A 1 -5.02 20.59 0.27
C MET A 1 -5.16 19.19 -0.29
N ALA A 2 -4.28 18.82 -1.20
CA ALA A 2 -4.29 17.49 -1.79
C ALA A 2 -3.89 16.43 -0.75
N GLU A 3 -4.60 15.34 -0.74
CA GLU A 3 -4.21 14.16 0.04
C GLU A 3 -2.95 13.55 -0.57
N LYS A 4 -2.10 13.01 0.28
CA LYS A 4 -0.83 12.41 -0.11
C LYS A 4 -0.92 10.89 -0.05
N ILE A 5 -0.51 10.23 -1.13
CA ILE A 5 -0.54 8.77 -1.23
C ILE A 5 0.88 8.26 -1.42
N LEU A 6 1.28 7.29 -0.60
CA LEU A 6 2.54 6.58 -0.74
C LEU A 6 2.29 5.32 -1.55
N VAL A 7 3.04 5.13 -2.63
CA VAL A 7 2.97 3.92 -3.45
C VAL A 7 4.29 3.17 -3.31
N VAL A 8 4.23 1.92 -2.85
CA VAL A 8 5.41 1.07 -2.62
C VAL A 8 5.34 -0.13 -3.56
N ASP A 9 6.21 -0.16 -4.56
CA ASP A 9 6.29 -1.24 -5.55
C ASP A 9 7.68 -1.23 -6.16
N ASP A 10 8.25 -2.39 -6.43
CA ASP A 10 9.58 -2.49 -7.03
C ASP A 10 9.56 -2.39 -8.56
N ASP A 11 8.38 -2.47 -9.18
CA ASP A 11 8.22 -2.34 -10.62
C ASP A 11 8.07 -0.87 -11.01
N PRO A 12 9.07 -0.27 -11.71
CA PRO A 12 8.99 1.15 -12.06
C PRO A 12 7.83 1.47 -12.98
N ASP A 13 7.39 0.54 -13.83
CA ASP A 13 6.25 0.77 -14.73
C ASP A 13 4.95 0.88 -13.93
N ILE A 14 4.79 0.07 -12.90
CA ILE A 14 3.61 0.15 -12.02
C ILE A 14 3.65 1.43 -11.20
N LEU A 15 4.81 1.82 -10.69
CA LEU A 15 4.96 3.09 -9.97
C LEU A 15 4.57 4.27 -10.85
N ASP A 16 5.08 4.31 -12.09
CA ASP A 16 4.79 5.40 -13.01
C ASP A 16 3.31 5.45 -13.38
N ALA A 17 2.72 4.30 -13.74
CA ALA A 17 1.32 4.23 -14.13
C ALA A 17 0.40 4.63 -12.97
N THR A 18 0.66 4.10 -11.78
CA THR A 18 -0.14 4.41 -10.59
C THR A 18 -0.03 5.89 -10.24
N THR A 19 1.16 6.43 -10.29
CA THR A 19 1.40 7.86 -10.03
C THR A 19 0.60 8.74 -11.00
N MET A 20 0.67 8.44 -12.30
CA MET A 20 -0.07 9.21 -13.31
C MET A 20 -1.57 9.20 -13.08
N ILE A 21 -2.11 8.02 -12.78
CA ILE A 21 -3.55 7.87 -12.52
C ILE A 21 -3.96 8.69 -11.30
N LEU A 22 -3.23 8.59 -10.22
CA LEU A 22 -3.58 9.27 -8.97
C LEU A 22 -3.37 10.78 -9.06
N GLU A 23 -2.30 11.22 -9.71
CA GLU A 23 -2.07 12.66 -9.90
C GLU A 23 -3.14 13.28 -10.78
N SER A 24 -3.69 12.53 -11.75
CA SER A 24 -4.79 13.00 -12.58
C SER A 24 -6.06 13.29 -11.76
N GLN A 25 -6.18 12.70 -10.58
CA GLN A 25 -7.31 12.90 -9.67
C GLN A 25 -7.03 13.95 -8.59
N GLY A 26 -5.90 14.64 -8.69
CA GLY A 26 -5.56 15.71 -7.76
C GLY A 26 -4.79 15.23 -6.51
N TYR A 27 -4.42 13.95 -6.43
CA TYR A 27 -3.63 13.45 -5.31
C TYR A 27 -2.15 13.79 -5.47
N GLN A 28 -1.47 14.01 -4.36
CA GLN A 28 -0.03 14.09 -4.31
C GLN A 28 0.52 12.69 -4.09
N VAL A 29 1.54 12.28 -4.85
CA VAL A 29 2.07 10.91 -4.78
C VAL A 29 3.55 10.93 -4.41
N VAL A 30 3.91 10.10 -3.44
CA VAL A 30 5.30 9.80 -3.10
C VAL A 30 5.51 8.31 -3.31
N THR A 31 6.69 7.90 -3.71
CA THR A 31 6.96 6.52 -4.09
C THR A 31 8.13 5.92 -3.33
N ALA A 32 8.13 4.57 -3.25
CA ALA A 32 9.22 3.79 -2.69
C ALA A 32 9.32 2.47 -3.45
N ARG A 33 10.50 1.87 -3.51
CA ARG A 33 10.77 0.68 -4.33
C ARG A 33 10.88 -0.62 -3.54
N ASP A 34 10.88 -0.54 -2.24
CA ASP A 34 10.90 -1.72 -1.37
C ASP A 34 10.31 -1.36 0.00
N GLY A 35 10.14 -2.37 0.84
CA GLY A 35 9.51 -2.16 2.14
C GLY A 35 10.33 -1.29 3.09
N ILE A 36 11.65 -1.38 3.03
CA ILE A 36 12.53 -0.57 3.89
C ILE A 36 12.39 0.92 3.53
N GLU A 37 12.49 1.22 2.24
CA GLU A 37 12.27 2.57 1.73
C GLU A 37 10.85 3.04 2.01
N GLY A 38 9.86 2.15 1.83
CA GLY A 38 8.45 2.43 2.11
C GLY A 38 8.22 2.89 3.54
N LEU A 39 8.80 2.20 4.51
CA LEU A 39 8.67 2.58 5.92
C LEU A 39 9.37 3.92 6.21
N ALA A 40 10.53 4.16 5.58
CA ALA A 40 11.23 5.42 5.73
C ALA A 40 10.42 6.60 5.17
N VAL A 41 9.79 6.41 3.99
CA VAL A 41 8.95 7.44 3.38
C VAL A 41 7.66 7.65 4.16
N LEU A 42 7.06 6.58 4.69
CA LEU A 42 5.89 6.67 5.57
C LEU A 42 6.17 7.60 6.74
N LYS A 43 7.33 7.42 7.36
CA LYS A 43 7.76 8.21 8.52
C LYS A 43 8.04 9.67 8.14
N ALA A 44 8.70 9.87 7.00
CA ALA A 44 9.10 11.21 6.55
C ALA A 44 7.93 12.04 6.02
N GLU A 45 6.99 11.40 5.31
CA GLU A 45 5.95 12.08 4.55
C GLU A 45 4.57 12.03 5.20
N ASN A 46 4.35 11.11 6.13
CA ASN A 46 3.06 10.91 6.82
C ASN A 46 1.87 10.94 5.85
N PRO A 47 1.80 10.00 4.89
CA PRO A 47 0.76 10.02 3.86
C PRO A 47 -0.62 9.69 4.42
N ASP A 48 -1.64 9.99 3.63
CA ASP A 48 -3.04 9.71 3.97
C ASP A 48 -3.46 8.29 3.60
N LEU A 49 -2.69 7.63 2.74
CA LEU A 49 -2.94 6.26 2.29
C LEU A 49 -1.63 5.64 1.84
N MET A 50 -1.44 4.36 2.10
CA MET A 50 -0.32 3.59 1.54
C MET A 50 -0.84 2.51 0.61
N ILE A 51 -0.32 2.49 -0.63
CA ILE A 51 -0.54 1.41 -1.59
C ILE A 51 0.71 0.56 -1.58
N LEU A 52 0.56 -0.74 -1.36
CA LEU A 52 1.68 -1.62 -1.05
C LEU A 52 1.63 -2.90 -1.88
N ASP A 53 2.70 -3.18 -2.61
CA ASP A 53 2.92 -4.46 -3.28
C ASP A 53 3.39 -5.49 -2.24
N LEU A 54 2.98 -6.75 -2.40
CA LEU A 54 3.37 -7.81 -1.48
C LEU A 54 4.77 -8.37 -1.76
N MET A 55 5.16 -8.48 -3.03
CA MET A 55 6.41 -9.15 -3.42
C MET A 55 7.44 -8.13 -3.88
N MET A 56 8.39 -7.81 -3.01
CA MET A 56 9.46 -6.84 -3.28
C MET A 56 10.78 -7.34 -2.69
N PRO A 57 11.94 -6.91 -3.23
CA PRO A 57 13.22 -7.23 -2.63
C PRO A 57 13.43 -6.52 -1.29
N LYS A 58 14.43 -6.94 -0.54
CA LYS A 58 14.86 -6.40 0.76
C LYS A 58 13.82 -6.62 1.85
N MET A 59 12.69 -5.95 1.78
CA MET A 59 11.57 -6.17 2.70
C MET A 59 10.28 -6.17 1.87
N ASP A 60 9.55 -7.27 1.90
CA ASP A 60 8.30 -7.41 1.16
C ASP A 60 7.12 -6.77 1.93
N GLY A 61 5.93 -6.83 1.32
CA GLY A 61 4.73 -6.24 1.92
C GLY A 61 4.32 -6.91 3.24
N PHE A 62 4.58 -8.21 3.38
CA PHE A 62 4.33 -8.92 4.64
C PHE A 62 5.20 -8.36 5.75
N GLY A 63 6.48 -8.13 5.46
CA GLY A 63 7.42 -7.53 6.41
C GLY A 63 7.01 -6.13 6.83
N VAL A 64 6.52 -5.32 5.88
CA VAL A 64 6.02 -3.98 6.18
C VAL A 64 4.83 -4.06 7.14
N CYS A 65 3.84 -4.90 6.83
CA CYS A 65 2.65 -5.06 7.67
C CYS A 65 3.01 -5.54 9.08
N LYS A 66 3.95 -6.47 9.18
CA LYS A 66 4.43 -6.97 10.47
C LYS A 66 5.10 -5.86 11.29
N GLU A 67 5.96 -5.08 10.65
CA GLU A 67 6.65 -3.96 11.31
C GLU A 67 5.66 -2.92 11.82
N LEU A 68 4.62 -2.63 11.05
CA LEU A 68 3.61 -1.65 11.43
C LEU A 68 2.78 -2.05 12.65
N GLN A 69 2.79 -3.34 13.04
CA GLN A 69 2.13 -3.81 14.25
C GLN A 69 2.95 -3.51 15.52
N ASP A 70 4.23 -3.19 15.37
CA ASP A 70 5.06 -2.81 16.51
C ASP A 70 4.56 -1.48 17.10
N PRO A 71 4.49 -1.36 18.45
CA PRO A 71 4.02 -0.11 19.09
C PRO A 71 4.77 1.16 18.65
N ARG A 72 6.01 1.04 18.20
CA ARG A 72 6.77 2.18 17.68
C ARG A 72 6.09 2.83 16.47
N TRP A 73 5.22 2.10 15.77
CA TRP A 73 4.50 2.57 14.59
C TRP A 73 3.05 2.93 14.88
N SER A 74 2.66 3.02 16.15
CA SER A 74 1.27 3.30 16.54
C SER A 74 0.72 4.60 15.97
N LYS A 75 1.58 5.58 15.71
CA LYS A 75 1.20 6.85 15.06
C LYS A 75 0.56 6.65 13.69
N TYR A 76 0.89 5.54 13.00
CA TYR A 76 0.45 5.27 11.63
C TYR A 76 -0.71 4.27 11.56
N LYS A 77 -1.29 3.87 12.70
CA LYS A 77 -2.38 2.89 12.73
C LYS A 77 -3.61 3.32 11.95
N SER A 78 -3.87 4.61 11.86
CA SER A 78 -5.02 5.14 11.12
C SER A 78 -4.74 5.33 9.63
N THR A 79 -3.51 5.13 9.18
CA THR A 79 -3.18 5.22 7.75
C THR A 79 -3.70 3.97 7.05
N PRO A 80 -4.69 4.09 6.16
CA PRO A 80 -5.21 2.92 5.46
C PRO A 80 -4.16 2.32 4.53
N ILE A 81 -4.21 1.01 4.38
CA ILE A 81 -3.30 0.25 3.52
C ILE A 81 -4.11 -0.47 2.45
N LEU A 82 -3.76 -0.23 1.19
CA LEU A 82 -4.33 -0.89 0.02
C LEU A 82 -3.26 -1.78 -0.59
N ILE A 83 -3.51 -3.08 -0.64
CA ILE A 83 -2.56 -4.03 -1.21
C ILE A 83 -2.84 -4.20 -2.71
N LEU A 84 -1.77 -4.12 -3.51
CA LEU A 84 -1.81 -4.54 -4.91
C LEU A 84 -1.24 -5.95 -4.97
N THR A 85 -2.01 -6.89 -5.51
CA THR A 85 -1.63 -8.30 -5.52
C THR A 85 -1.90 -8.95 -6.86
N SER A 86 -1.10 -9.95 -7.23
CA SER A 86 -1.36 -10.82 -8.38
C SER A 86 -1.94 -12.15 -7.87
N VAL A 87 -2.41 -12.99 -8.79
CA VAL A 87 -2.88 -14.35 -8.45
C VAL A 87 -1.79 -15.11 -7.69
N ARG A 88 -0.54 -14.99 -8.15
CA ARG A 88 0.62 -15.63 -7.52
C ARG A 88 0.88 -15.09 -6.11
N GLU A 89 0.80 -13.78 -5.95
CA GLU A 89 0.99 -13.13 -4.64
C GLU A 89 -0.14 -13.46 -3.69
N GLU A 90 -1.35 -13.64 -4.20
CA GLU A 90 -2.51 -14.06 -3.40
C GLU A 90 -2.30 -15.44 -2.80
N ALA A 91 -1.70 -16.37 -3.56
CA ALA A 91 -1.35 -17.68 -3.04
C ALA A 91 -0.29 -17.58 -1.94
N SER A 92 0.69 -16.68 -2.09
CA SER A 92 1.71 -16.42 -1.06
C SER A 92 1.09 -15.84 0.20
N ARG A 93 0.12 -14.95 0.07
CA ARG A 93 -0.61 -14.38 1.20
C ARG A 93 -1.36 -15.46 1.98
N ARG A 94 -2.07 -16.34 1.28
CA ARG A 94 -2.78 -17.44 1.92
C ARG A 94 -1.83 -18.37 2.69
N ARG A 95 -0.68 -18.65 2.11
CA ARG A 95 0.35 -19.48 2.76
C ARG A 95 0.86 -18.80 4.03
N TYR A 96 1.15 -17.51 3.94
CA TYR A 96 1.61 -16.72 5.09
C TYR A 96 0.60 -16.78 6.23
N GLU A 97 -0.69 -16.55 5.93
CA GLU A 97 -1.74 -16.57 6.94
C GLU A 97 -1.91 -17.94 7.57
N LEU A 98 -1.80 -19.01 6.77
CA LEU A 98 -1.90 -20.39 7.26
C LEU A 98 -0.72 -20.76 8.15
N GLU A 99 0.50 -20.39 7.76
CA GLU A 99 1.71 -20.75 8.50
C GLU A 99 1.89 -19.96 9.79
N THR A 100 1.47 -18.71 9.80
CA THR A 100 1.65 -17.83 10.97
C THR A 100 0.40 -17.72 11.83
N GLY A 101 -0.77 -18.09 11.31
CA GLY A 101 -2.05 -17.88 11.98
C GLY A 101 -2.45 -16.40 12.06
N LEU A 102 -1.76 -15.53 11.31
CA LEU A 102 -2.00 -14.09 11.32
C LEU A 102 -2.55 -13.64 9.97
N GLU A 103 -3.61 -12.84 10.01
CA GLU A 103 -4.10 -12.15 8.83
C GLU A 103 -3.35 -10.83 8.67
N LEU A 104 -3.22 -10.36 7.42
CA LEU A 104 -2.68 -9.04 7.17
C LEU A 104 -3.68 -7.97 7.64
N ASP A 105 -3.19 -7.05 8.45
CA ASP A 105 -4.00 -5.94 8.95
C ASP A 105 -4.00 -4.82 7.91
N VAL A 106 -4.83 -4.99 6.88
CA VAL A 106 -4.95 -4.05 5.77
C VAL A 106 -6.41 -3.74 5.47
N ASP A 107 -6.64 -2.65 4.75
CA ASP A 107 -8.00 -2.14 4.54
C ASP A 107 -8.65 -2.67 3.27
N ASP A 108 -7.88 -2.98 2.24
CA ASP A 108 -8.42 -3.49 0.98
C ASP A 108 -7.32 -4.12 0.14
N TYR A 109 -7.74 -4.86 -0.91
CA TYR A 109 -6.87 -5.53 -1.88
C TYR A 109 -7.38 -5.22 -3.28
N ILE A 110 -6.44 -5.00 -4.22
CA ILE A 110 -6.75 -4.92 -5.66
C ILE A 110 -5.86 -5.94 -6.38
N GLU A 111 -6.46 -6.76 -7.23
CA GLU A 111 -5.73 -7.73 -8.06
C GLU A 111 -5.15 -7.04 -9.30
N LYS A 112 -3.88 -7.31 -9.59
CA LYS A 112 -3.21 -6.86 -10.81
C LYS A 112 -3.57 -7.79 -11.99
N PRO A 113 -3.68 -7.29 -13.23
CA PRO A 113 -3.59 -5.89 -13.62
C PRO A 113 -4.86 -5.14 -13.23
N MET A 114 -4.69 -3.92 -12.70
CA MET A 114 -5.83 -3.11 -12.26
C MET A 114 -6.24 -2.12 -13.34
N SER A 115 -7.55 -1.85 -13.43
CA SER A 115 -8.02 -0.75 -14.27
C SER A 115 -7.86 0.57 -13.51
N PRO A 116 -7.65 1.70 -14.24
CA PRO A 116 -7.61 3.00 -13.59
C PRO A 116 -8.87 3.30 -12.77
N ASP A 117 -10.04 2.94 -13.29
CA ASP A 117 -11.32 3.18 -12.60
C ASP A 117 -11.41 2.43 -11.27
N THR A 118 -10.95 1.17 -11.22
CA THR A 118 -10.92 0.39 -9.99
C THR A 118 -9.99 1.02 -8.96
N LEU A 119 -8.78 1.40 -9.38
CA LEU A 119 -7.82 2.04 -8.50
C LEU A 119 -8.38 3.34 -7.92
N ILE A 120 -8.91 4.21 -8.76
CA ILE A 120 -9.47 5.49 -8.35
C ILE A 120 -10.62 5.29 -7.36
N SER A 121 -11.54 4.39 -7.67
CA SER A 121 -12.69 4.10 -6.82
C SER A 121 -12.27 3.62 -5.43
N ARG A 122 -11.33 2.67 -5.36
CA ARG A 122 -10.88 2.12 -4.08
C ARG A 122 -10.11 3.15 -3.27
N VAL A 123 -9.24 3.91 -3.92
CA VAL A 123 -8.49 4.99 -3.25
C VAL A 123 -9.45 6.03 -2.68
N ASN A 124 -10.41 6.49 -3.47
CA ASN A 124 -11.39 7.48 -3.02
C ASN A 124 -12.19 6.97 -1.81
N THR A 125 -12.60 5.69 -1.85
CA THR A 125 -13.33 5.08 -0.76
C THR A 125 -12.53 5.09 0.54
N LEU A 126 -11.26 4.68 0.48
CA LEU A 126 -10.40 4.62 1.66
C LEU A 126 -10.06 6.00 2.21
N ILE A 127 -9.78 6.96 1.34
CA ILE A 127 -9.51 8.34 1.75
C ILE A 127 -10.74 8.96 2.43
N ASN A 128 -11.93 8.78 1.85
CA ASN A 128 -13.17 9.30 2.40
C ASN A 128 -13.52 8.65 3.73
N LYS A 129 -13.30 7.36 3.87
CA LYS A 129 -13.51 6.62 5.11
C LYS A 129 -12.62 7.14 6.24
N LYS A 130 -11.36 7.43 5.94
CA LYS A 130 -10.41 7.99 6.91
C LYS A 130 -10.88 9.36 7.42
N LYS A 131 -11.48 10.16 6.54
CA LYS A 131 -11.97 11.52 6.89
C LYS A 131 -13.26 11.53 7.70
N SER A 132 -13.98 10.42 7.69
CA SER A 132 -15.28 10.32 8.36
C SER A 132 -15.18 10.22 9.88
#